data_841b59839936fff0049cdc645e0a5138
#
_entry.id   841b59839936fff0049cdc645e0a5138
#
_cell.length_a   1.000
_cell.length_b   1.000
_cell.length_c   1.000
_cell.angle_alpha   90.00
_cell.angle_beta   90.00
_cell.angle_gamma   90.00
#
_symmetry.space_group_name_H-M   'P 1'
#
loop_
_entity.id
_entity.type
_entity.pdbx_description
1 polymer ?
#
loop_
_entity_poly.entity_id
_entity_poly.type
_entity_poly.pdbx_seq_one_letter_code
_entity_poly.pdbx_strand_id
1 'polypeptide(L)'
;MNHQPLAYRMRPRTIDEVIGQEHLVSPGKIINRMVVAKQLSSMILYGPPGTGKTSIASAISGSTKVAFRQLNAATDTKKDLQIVAEEAKMSGSVILLLDEIHRLDKTKQDFLLPHLENGRIILVGATTENPYISINPAIRSRTQIFELKPLSSEDIQKALVKAIEDKERGLGNLNLDVSEESLNHFASSTNGDVRSALNALELAAESTEASEDGKIHITIQIAEECIQRKALSYDKDGDQHYDVISALQKSIRGSDVNAALHYAARLMEAGDLTSLMRRLLVIAYEDIGLGNPQGAARAVSAVQAAERLGLPEARIPLANAIIELALSPKSNTAIRSIDSALSDVRKGRAISIPDHLKDAHYSGAQKLGRGVGYKYPHDYPGHFVKQQYLPNALKNEEYFKAEPTSSYEDALMKQYQKYRQK
;
A
#
# COMPACT_ATOMS: atom_id res chain seq x y z
N MET A 1 20.26 -34.55 -9.75
CA MET A 1 19.49 -33.68 -8.85
C MET A 1 18.70 -32.68 -9.68
N ASN A 2 17.44 -32.50 -9.38
CA ASN A 2 16.58 -31.57 -10.12
C ASN A 2 17.01 -30.14 -9.72
N HIS A 3 17.57 -29.37 -10.63
CA HIS A 3 18.13 -28.02 -10.33
C HIS A 3 17.06 -26.96 -10.04
N GLN A 4 15.77 -27.34 -10.05
CA GLN A 4 14.67 -26.39 -9.78
C GLN A 4 14.41 -26.29 -8.27
N PRO A 5 14.26 -25.08 -7.70
CA PRO A 5 13.96 -24.88 -6.28
C PRO A 5 12.70 -25.63 -5.83
N LEU A 6 12.68 -26.11 -4.58
CA LEU A 6 11.57 -26.84 -3.99
C LEU A 6 10.25 -26.07 -4.12
N ALA A 7 10.27 -24.76 -3.85
CA ALA A 7 9.11 -23.90 -4.00
C ALA A 7 8.53 -23.87 -5.43
N TYR A 8 9.34 -24.12 -6.45
CA TYR A 8 8.89 -24.25 -7.83
C TYR A 8 8.30 -25.66 -8.08
N ARG A 9 8.99 -26.70 -7.64
CA ARG A 9 8.56 -28.10 -7.82
C ARG A 9 7.25 -28.41 -7.10
N MET A 10 7.03 -27.81 -5.94
CA MET A 10 5.83 -27.99 -5.10
C MET A 10 4.63 -27.14 -5.52
N ARG A 11 4.71 -26.42 -6.66
CA ARG A 11 3.54 -25.68 -7.16
C ARG A 11 2.36 -26.63 -7.41
N PRO A 12 1.13 -26.25 -6.99
CA PRO A 12 -0.05 -27.06 -7.20
C PRO A 12 -0.32 -27.24 -8.71
N ARG A 13 -0.62 -28.48 -9.09
CA ARG A 13 -0.95 -28.87 -10.48
C ARG A 13 -2.44 -28.72 -10.76
N THR A 14 -3.27 -28.81 -9.74
CA THR A 14 -4.73 -28.68 -9.83
C THR A 14 -5.24 -27.76 -8.73
N ILE A 15 -6.49 -27.28 -8.90
CA ILE A 15 -7.09 -26.35 -7.92
C ILE A 15 -7.26 -27.00 -6.54
N ASP A 16 -7.45 -28.33 -6.50
CA ASP A 16 -7.61 -29.09 -5.26
C ASP A 16 -6.29 -29.24 -4.48
N GLU A 17 -5.15 -29.03 -5.14
CA GLU A 17 -3.84 -29.04 -4.49
C GLU A 17 -3.47 -27.70 -3.84
N VAL A 18 -4.24 -26.64 -4.11
CA VAL A 18 -3.95 -25.30 -3.56
C VAL A 18 -4.19 -25.29 -2.08
N ILE A 19 -3.18 -24.89 -1.31
CA ILE A 19 -3.22 -24.76 0.14
C ILE A 19 -3.51 -23.31 0.50
N GLY A 20 -4.45 -23.10 1.43
CA GLY A 20 -4.94 -21.79 1.79
C GLY A 20 -5.85 -21.17 0.73
N GLN A 21 -6.25 -19.91 0.92
CA GLN A 21 -7.16 -19.15 0.03
C GLN A 21 -8.55 -19.80 -0.09
N GLU A 22 -9.05 -20.48 0.95
CA GLU A 22 -10.31 -21.22 0.96
C GLU A 22 -11.49 -20.38 0.50
N HIS A 23 -11.44 -19.07 0.76
CA HIS A 23 -12.47 -18.11 0.34
C HIS A 23 -12.60 -17.96 -1.19
N LEU A 24 -11.59 -18.41 -1.95
CA LEU A 24 -11.56 -18.37 -3.41
C LEU A 24 -11.63 -19.75 -4.08
N VAL A 25 -10.93 -20.75 -3.50
CA VAL A 25 -10.64 -22.01 -4.18
C VAL A 25 -11.41 -23.21 -3.64
N SER A 26 -11.97 -23.15 -2.42
CA SER A 26 -12.74 -24.26 -1.86
C SER A 26 -13.98 -24.62 -2.71
N PRO A 27 -14.49 -25.85 -2.63
CA PRO A 27 -15.69 -26.28 -3.34
C PRO A 27 -16.84 -25.26 -3.19
N GLY A 28 -17.42 -24.83 -4.31
CA GLY A 28 -18.50 -23.84 -4.35
C GLY A 28 -18.05 -22.39 -4.32
N LYS A 29 -16.78 -22.10 -4.09
CA LYS A 29 -16.21 -20.73 -4.18
C LYS A 29 -15.95 -20.33 -5.63
N ILE A 30 -15.74 -19.02 -5.83
CA ILE A 30 -15.79 -18.43 -7.18
C ILE A 30 -14.80 -19.04 -8.15
N ILE A 31 -13.52 -19.20 -7.79
CA ILE A 31 -12.50 -19.78 -8.69
C ILE A 31 -12.80 -21.27 -8.93
N ASN A 32 -13.15 -22.02 -7.89
CA ASN A 32 -13.53 -23.42 -8.03
C ASN A 32 -14.73 -23.58 -8.97
N ARG A 33 -15.79 -22.78 -8.82
CA ARG A 33 -16.95 -22.83 -9.71
C ARG A 33 -16.58 -22.53 -11.17
N MET A 34 -15.71 -21.53 -11.43
CA MET A 34 -15.25 -21.23 -12.79
C MET A 34 -14.49 -22.41 -13.42
N VAL A 35 -13.64 -23.07 -12.64
CA VAL A 35 -12.88 -24.25 -13.06
C VAL A 35 -13.81 -25.44 -13.35
N VAL A 36 -14.73 -25.75 -12.43
CA VAL A 36 -15.70 -26.88 -12.59
C VAL A 36 -16.61 -26.64 -13.79
N ALA A 37 -17.09 -25.42 -13.97
CA ALA A 37 -17.94 -25.08 -15.11
C ALA A 37 -17.17 -24.96 -16.43
N LYS A 38 -15.83 -24.98 -16.40
CA LYS A 38 -14.94 -24.70 -17.54
C LYS A 38 -15.23 -23.35 -18.21
N GLN A 39 -15.73 -22.40 -17.43
CA GLN A 39 -16.03 -21.03 -17.88
C GLN A 39 -15.15 -20.08 -17.12
N LEU A 40 -13.95 -19.88 -17.66
CA LEU A 40 -12.96 -19.00 -17.07
C LEU A 40 -13.19 -17.56 -17.53
N SER A 41 -13.13 -16.63 -16.60
CA SER A 41 -13.09 -15.18 -16.85
C SER A 41 -11.71 -14.64 -16.56
N SER A 42 -11.30 -13.60 -17.27
CA SER A 42 -10.07 -12.88 -16.93
C SER A 42 -10.15 -12.30 -15.53
N MET A 43 -9.03 -12.36 -14.79
CA MET A 43 -8.96 -11.96 -13.39
C MET A 43 -7.64 -11.31 -13.02
N ILE A 44 -7.66 -10.55 -11.94
CA ILE A 44 -6.48 -9.99 -11.29
C ILE A 44 -6.40 -10.58 -9.90
N LEU A 45 -5.28 -11.23 -9.60
CA LEU A 45 -4.93 -11.75 -8.29
C LEU A 45 -3.98 -10.77 -7.61
N TYR A 46 -4.39 -10.15 -6.51
CA TYR A 46 -3.52 -9.23 -5.78
C TYR A 46 -3.34 -9.64 -4.32
N GLY A 47 -2.23 -9.28 -3.74
CA GLY A 47 -1.89 -9.60 -2.37
C GLY A 47 -0.39 -9.73 -2.15
N PRO A 48 0.07 -9.95 -0.90
CA PRO A 48 1.50 -10.03 -0.54
C PRO A 48 2.27 -11.08 -1.34
N PRO A 49 3.62 -10.97 -1.40
CA PRO A 49 4.45 -12.00 -2.03
C PRO A 49 4.26 -13.35 -1.32
N GLY A 50 4.42 -14.46 -2.06
CA GLY A 50 4.34 -15.82 -1.51
C GLY A 50 2.92 -16.33 -1.16
N THR A 51 1.85 -15.57 -1.44
CA THR A 51 0.46 -15.95 -1.15
C THR A 51 -0.16 -16.92 -2.17
N GLY A 52 0.58 -17.29 -3.23
CA GLY A 52 0.13 -18.30 -4.20
C GLY A 52 -0.47 -17.76 -5.51
N LYS A 53 -0.32 -16.46 -5.86
CA LYS A 53 -0.84 -15.88 -7.11
C LYS A 53 -0.49 -16.70 -8.35
N THR A 54 0.78 -16.95 -8.57
CA THR A 54 1.29 -17.77 -9.69
C THR A 54 0.82 -19.24 -9.59
N SER A 55 0.75 -19.76 -8.37
CA SER A 55 0.32 -21.13 -8.10
C SER A 55 -1.15 -21.37 -8.47
N ILE A 56 -2.03 -20.43 -8.13
CA ILE A 56 -3.45 -20.49 -8.49
C ILE A 56 -3.61 -20.45 -10.02
N ALA A 57 -2.89 -19.57 -10.72
CA ALA A 57 -2.95 -19.49 -12.17
C ALA A 57 -2.53 -20.82 -12.84
N SER A 58 -1.44 -21.42 -12.35
CA SER A 58 -0.97 -22.74 -12.81
C SER A 58 -2.00 -23.84 -12.52
N ALA A 59 -2.58 -23.86 -11.33
CA ALA A 59 -3.58 -24.82 -10.90
C ALA A 59 -4.88 -24.74 -11.72
N ILE A 60 -5.32 -23.54 -12.08
CA ILE A 60 -6.47 -23.32 -12.98
C ILE A 60 -6.19 -23.96 -14.34
N SER A 61 -5.02 -23.72 -14.92
CA SER A 61 -4.62 -24.30 -16.20
C SER A 61 -4.60 -25.83 -16.13
N GLY A 62 -3.95 -26.41 -15.14
CA GLY A 62 -3.87 -27.85 -14.97
C GLY A 62 -5.23 -28.51 -14.79
N SER A 63 -6.14 -27.87 -14.04
CA SER A 63 -7.51 -28.39 -13.84
C SER A 63 -8.37 -28.29 -15.09
N THR A 64 -8.17 -27.29 -15.95
CA THR A 64 -9.02 -27.05 -17.13
C THR A 64 -8.41 -27.59 -18.42
N LYS A 65 -7.14 -27.97 -18.42
CA LYS A 65 -6.33 -28.39 -19.59
C LYS A 65 -6.26 -27.33 -20.70
N VAL A 66 -6.43 -26.06 -20.37
CA VAL A 66 -6.24 -24.92 -21.27
C VAL A 66 -4.74 -24.59 -21.34
N ALA A 67 -4.25 -24.25 -22.52
CA ALA A 67 -2.85 -23.87 -22.71
C ALA A 67 -2.46 -22.72 -21.77
N PHE A 68 -1.25 -22.79 -21.20
CA PHE A 68 -0.76 -21.83 -20.20
C PHE A 68 0.53 -21.16 -20.65
N ARG A 69 0.55 -19.85 -20.53
CA ARG A 69 1.75 -19.03 -20.74
C ARG A 69 1.94 -18.09 -19.56
N GLN A 70 3.20 -17.91 -19.20
CA GLN A 70 3.58 -16.96 -18.15
C GLN A 70 4.51 -15.92 -18.75
N LEU A 71 4.16 -14.65 -18.59
CA LEU A 71 4.96 -13.49 -18.97
C LEU A 71 5.06 -12.53 -17.77
N ASN A 72 6.07 -11.66 -17.79
CA ASN A 72 6.26 -10.59 -16.81
C ASN A 72 6.07 -9.24 -17.51
N ALA A 73 5.16 -8.41 -17.01
CA ALA A 73 4.83 -7.12 -17.62
C ALA A 73 6.01 -6.15 -17.72
N ALA A 74 6.99 -6.27 -16.81
CA ALA A 74 8.16 -5.38 -16.75
C ALA A 74 9.25 -5.78 -17.75
N THR A 75 9.48 -7.09 -17.97
CA THR A 75 10.62 -7.60 -18.75
C THR A 75 10.26 -8.08 -20.14
N ASP A 76 9.05 -8.66 -20.30
CA ASP A 76 8.65 -9.24 -21.57
C ASP A 76 8.11 -8.19 -22.54
N THR A 77 8.28 -8.45 -23.82
CA THR A 77 8.01 -7.49 -24.89
C THR A 77 6.61 -7.67 -25.50
N LYS A 78 6.19 -6.70 -26.34
CA LYS A 78 4.96 -6.86 -27.13
C LYS A 78 5.04 -8.06 -28.09
N LYS A 79 6.24 -8.44 -28.55
CA LYS A 79 6.41 -9.62 -29.41
C LYS A 79 6.05 -10.92 -28.69
N ASP A 80 6.39 -11.02 -27.41
CA ASP A 80 6.06 -12.18 -26.59
C ASP A 80 4.54 -12.31 -26.43
N LEU A 81 3.83 -11.19 -26.23
CA LEU A 81 2.36 -11.15 -26.23
C LEU A 81 1.77 -11.55 -27.60
N GLN A 82 2.40 -11.18 -28.70
CA GLN A 82 1.98 -11.59 -30.05
C GLN A 82 2.08 -13.11 -30.25
N ILE A 83 3.14 -13.74 -29.75
CA ILE A 83 3.29 -15.21 -29.79
C ILE A 83 2.13 -15.87 -29.02
N VAL A 84 1.79 -15.37 -27.81
CA VAL A 84 0.65 -15.88 -27.04
C VAL A 84 -0.67 -15.72 -27.79
N ALA A 85 -0.87 -14.59 -28.46
CA ALA A 85 -2.08 -14.35 -29.26
C ALA A 85 -2.19 -15.24 -30.48
N GLU A 86 -1.09 -15.56 -31.16
CA GLU A 86 -1.06 -16.52 -32.26
C GLU A 86 -1.36 -17.94 -31.74
N GLU A 87 -0.77 -18.34 -30.63
CA GLU A 87 -1.08 -19.64 -30.03
C GLU A 87 -2.56 -19.74 -29.65
N ALA A 88 -3.15 -18.67 -29.09
CA ALA A 88 -4.56 -18.62 -28.74
C ALA A 88 -5.48 -18.74 -29.97
N LYS A 89 -5.05 -18.26 -31.17
CA LYS A 89 -5.79 -18.46 -32.42
C LYS A 89 -5.79 -19.94 -32.83
N MET A 90 -4.68 -20.66 -32.59
CA MET A 90 -4.54 -22.05 -32.97
C MET A 90 -5.22 -23.02 -32.01
N SER A 91 -5.14 -22.74 -30.71
CA SER A 91 -5.65 -23.61 -29.62
C SER A 91 -7.07 -23.24 -29.15
N GLY A 92 -7.64 -22.14 -29.67
CA GLY A 92 -8.95 -21.61 -29.29
C GLY A 92 -8.87 -20.62 -28.11
N SER A 93 -8.12 -20.95 -27.07
CA SER A 93 -7.87 -20.04 -25.93
C SER A 93 -6.58 -20.37 -25.18
N VAL A 94 -5.99 -19.36 -24.54
CA VAL A 94 -4.79 -19.49 -23.72
C VAL A 94 -5.01 -18.76 -22.39
N ILE A 95 -4.63 -19.37 -21.28
CA ILE A 95 -4.49 -18.69 -20.00
C ILE A 95 -3.13 -18.00 -20.00
N LEU A 96 -3.15 -16.69 -19.95
CA LEU A 96 -1.96 -15.85 -19.81
C LEU A 96 -1.83 -15.37 -18.37
N LEU A 97 -0.87 -15.92 -17.64
CA LEU A 97 -0.41 -15.30 -16.40
C LEU A 97 0.51 -14.14 -16.75
N LEU A 98 0.14 -12.95 -16.34
CA LEU A 98 0.95 -11.74 -16.49
C LEU A 98 1.37 -11.26 -15.10
N ASP A 99 2.62 -11.55 -14.75
CA ASP A 99 3.20 -11.13 -13.46
C ASP A 99 3.55 -9.65 -13.48
N GLU A 100 3.50 -8.98 -12.32
CA GLU A 100 3.71 -7.54 -12.16
C GLU A 100 2.83 -6.69 -13.11
N ILE A 101 1.55 -7.06 -13.26
CA ILE A 101 0.63 -6.46 -14.26
C ILE A 101 0.51 -4.92 -14.12
N HIS A 102 0.77 -4.36 -12.95
CA HIS A 102 0.80 -2.91 -12.71
C HIS A 102 1.89 -2.18 -13.54
N ARG A 103 2.92 -2.90 -14.01
CA ARG A 103 3.99 -2.38 -14.88
C ARG A 103 3.69 -2.49 -16.37
N LEU A 104 2.47 -2.87 -16.72
CA LEU A 104 2.09 -3.01 -18.12
C LEU A 104 1.99 -1.65 -18.82
N ASP A 105 2.82 -1.40 -19.82
CA ASP A 105 2.79 -0.15 -20.59
C ASP A 105 1.54 -0.05 -21.48
N LYS A 106 1.21 1.18 -21.93
CA LYS A 106 0.02 1.45 -22.73
C LYS A 106 -0.02 0.66 -24.04
N THR A 107 1.12 0.48 -24.70
CA THR A 107 1.20 -0.24 -25.98
C THR A 107 0.84 -1.71 -25.84
N LYS A 108 1.29 -2.34 -24.74
CA LYS A 108 0.94 -3.74 -24.42
C LYS A 108 -0.52 -3.86 -23.99
N GLN A 109 -1.03 -2.87 -23.24
CA GLN A 109 -2.45 -2.82 -22.85
C GLN A 109 -3.37 -2.74 -24.06
N ASP A 110 -3.12 -1.80 -24.98
CA ASP A 110 -3.91 -1.61 -26.20
C ASP A 110 -3.91 -2.88 -27.08
N PHE A 111 -2.80 -3.62 -27.07
CA PHE A 111 -2.68 -4.90 -27.76
C PHE A 111 -3.54 -6.00 -27.11
N LEU A 112 -3.57 -6.07 -25.77
CA LEU A 112 -4.29 -7.13 -25.04
C LEU A 112 -5.81 -6.96 -25.07
N LEU A 113 -6.32 -5.73 -25.05
CA LEU A 113 -7.75 -5.46 -24.91
C LEU A 113 -8.64 -6.23 -25.89
N PRO A 114 -8.39 -6.26 -27.23
CA PRO A 114 -9.21 -7.02 -28.16
C PRO A 114 -9.20 -8.53 -27.90
N HIS A 115 -8.08 -9.07 -27.39
CA HIS A 115 -7.95 -10.49 -27.09
C HIS A 115 -8.66 -10.90 -25.79
N LEU A 116 -8.81 -9.98 -24.85
CA LEU A 116 -9.62 -10.17 -23.64
C LEU A 116 -11.11 -10.13 -23.97
N GLU A 117 -11.53 -9.20 -24.83
CA GLU A 117 -12.92 -9.04 -25.26
C GLU A 117 -13.45 -10.25 -26.03
N ASN A 118 -12.65 -10.84 -26.88
CA ASN A 118 -13.05 -12.00 -27.68
C ASN A 118 -12.79 -13.37 -27.00
N GLY A 119 -12.29 -13.36 -25.74
CA GLY A 119 -12.05 -14.55 -24.92
C GLY A 119 -10.91 -15.45 -25.38
N ARG A 120 -10.10 -15.03 -26.36
CA ARG A 120 -8.93 -15.81 -26.82
C ARG A 120 -7.82 -15.85 -25.79
N ILE A 121 -7.60 -14.73 -25.10
CA ILE A 121 -6.68 -14.69 -23.96
C ILE A 121 -7.53 -14.56 -22.69
N ILE A 122 -7.38 -15.53 -21.79
CA ILE A 122 -7.90 -15.48 -20.44
C ILE A 122 -6.77 -14.95 -19.56
N LEU A 123 -6.85 -13.68 -19.21
CA LEU A 123 -5.80 -13.02 -18.43
C LEU A 123 -5.92 -13.38 -16.95
N VAL A 124 -4.81 -13.82 -16.37
CA VAL A 124 -4.62 -13.87 -14.92
C VAL A 124 -3.51 -12.89 -14.58
N GLY A 125 -3.87 -11.67 -14.22
CA GLY A 125 -2.90 -10.65 -13.80
C GLY A 125 -2.49 -10.90 -12.35
N ALA A 126 -1.19 -10.88 -12.05
CA ALA A 126 -0.68 -10.97 -10.69
C ALA A 126 0.00 -9.64 -10.30
N THR A 127 -0.28 -9.17 -9.09
CA THR A 127 0.33 -7.95 -8.55
C THR A 127 0.38 -7.97 -7.03
N THR A 128 1.33 -7.24 -6.46
CA THR A 128 1.38 -6.93 -5.02
C THR A 128 0.70 -5.60 -4.69
N GLU A 129 0.43 -4.77 -5.71
CA GLU A 129 -0.17 -3.45 -5.56
C GLU A 129 -1.71 -3.50 -5.62
N ASN A 130 -2.35 -2.47 -5.04
CA ASN A 130 -3.80 -2.29 -5.12
C ASN A 130 -4.25 -2.07 -6.58
N PRO A 131 -4.98 -3.02 -7.18
CA PRO A 131 -5.37 -2.94 -8.58
C PRO A 131 -6.32 -1.78 -8.90
N TYR A 132 -7.02 -1.25 -7.90
CA TYR A 132 -7.90 -0.09 -8.08
C TYR A 132 -7.11 1.21 -8.31
N ILE A 133 -5.85 1.26 -7.86
CA ILE A 133 -4.96 2.40 -7.99
C ILE A 133 -3.98 2.21 -9.15
N SER A 134 -3.36 1.03 -9.25
CA SER A 134 -2.20 0.78 -10.12
C SER A 134 -2.55 0.23 -11.50
N ILE A 135 -3.77 -0.30 -11.71
CA ILE A 135 -4.15 -0.91 -12.98
C ILE A 135 -5.10 -0.02 -13.78
N ASN A 136 -4.81 0.09 -15.07
CA ASN A 136 -5.63 0.86 -16.00
C ASN A 136 -7.11 0.44 -15.95
N PRO A 137 -8.05 1.41 -15.89
CA PRO A 137 -9.48 1.15 -15.89
C PRO A 137 -9.99 0.26 -17.04
N ALA A 138 -9.36 0.32 -18.22
CA ALA A 138 -9.76 -0.49 -19.38
C ALA A 138 -9.49 -1.99 -19.18
N ILE A 139 -8.36 -2.37 -18.55
CA ILE A 139 -8.09 -3.76 -18.15
C ILE A 139 -9.00 -4.16 -16.99
N ARG A 140 -9.10 -3.30 -15.99
CA ARG A 140 -9.88 -3.57 -14.78
C ARG A 140 -11.37 -3.81 -15.07
N SER A 141 -11.96 -3.09 -16.01
CA SER A 141 -13.37 -3.26 -16.40
C SER A 141 -13.66 -4.61 -17.08
N ARG A 142 -12.62 -5.34 -17.53
CA ARG A 142 -12.70 -6.64 -18.22
C ARG A 142 -12.20 -7.81 -17.38
N THR A 143 -11.87 -7.54 -16.12
CA THR A 143 -11.30 -8.53 -15.19
C THR A 143 -12.05 -8.55 -13.87
N GLN A 144 -12.11 -9.70 -13.23
CA GLN A 144 -12.55 -9.82 -11.82
C GLN A 144 -11.35 -9.67 -10.92
N ILE A 145 -11.50 -9.00 -9.78
CA ILE A 145 -10.41 -8.74 -8.84
C ILE A 145 -10.58 -9.63 -7.62
N PHE A 146 -9.54 -10.39 -7.28
CA PHE A 146 -9.51 -11.28 -6.13
C PHE A 146 -8.32 -10.98 -5.24
N GLU A 147 -8.59 -10.78 -3.97
CA GLU A 147 -7.58 -10.58 -2.94
C GLU A 147 -7.10 -11.92 -2.40
N LEU A 148 -5.77 -12.11 -2.39
CA LEU A 148 -5.11 -13.22 -1.72
C LEU A 148 -4.56 -12.75 -0.37
N LYS A 149 -4.90 -13.51 0.67
CA LYS A 149 -4.48 -13.24 2.03
C LYS A 149 -3.13 -13.92 2.32
N PRO A 150 -2.32 -13.39 3.26
CA PRO A 150 -1.19 -14.14 3.80
C PRO A 150 -1.65 -15.53 4.26
N LEU A 151 -0.84 -16.56 4.01
CA LEU A 151 -1.13 -17.91 4.48
C LEU A 151 -1.00 -17.97 6.01
N SER A 152 -1.87 -18.74 6.65
CA SER A 152 -1.73 -19.02 8.07
C SER A 152 -0.51 -19.90 8.34
N SER A 153 -0.01 -19.91 9.58
CA SER A 153 1.07 -20.82 9.97
C SER A 153 0.69 -22.29 9.76
N GLU A 154 -0.57 -22.63 9.98
CA GLU A 154 -1.11 -23.98 9.74
C GLU A 154 -1.09 -24.36 8.24
N ASP A 155 -1.42 -23.41 7.35
CA ASP A 155 -1.34 -23.66 5.90
C ASP A 155 0.09 -23.83 5.44
N ILE A 156 1.01 -23.06 5.96
CA ILE A 156 2.45 -23.22 5.67
C ILE A 156 2.95 -24.54 6.18
N GLN A 157 2.58 -24.96 7.40
CA GLN A 157 2.93 -26.29 7.92
C GLN A 157 2.42 -27.41 7.01
N LYS A 158 1.17 -27.34 6.56
CA LYS A 158 0.63 -28.33 5.59
C LYS A 158 1.47 -28.38 4.32
N ALA A 159 1.91 -27.23 3.80
CA ALA A 159 2.76 -27.18 2.63
C ALA A 159 4.15 -27.79 2.88
N LEU A 160 4.75 -27.54 4.03
CA LEU A 160 6.04 -28.10 4.43
C LEU A 160 5.94 -29.63 4.60
N VAL A 161 4.94 -30.15 5.31
CA VAL A 161 4.70 -31.59 5.49
C VAL A 161 4.53 -32.27 4.13
N LYS A 162 3.67 -31.70 3.27
CA LYS A 162 3.49 -32.19 1.91
C LYS A 162 4.81 -32.25 1.13
N ALA A 163 5.69 -31.24 1.28
CA ALA A 163 6.97 -31.20 0.63
C ALA A 163 7.96 -32.26 1.17
N ILE A 164 7.91 -32.54 2.47
CA ILE A 164 8.73 -33.59 3.11
C ILE A 164 8.29 -34.99 2.63
N GLU A 165 7.00 -35.22 2.47
CA GLU A 165 6.43 -36.54 2.13
C GLU A 165 6.44 -36.84 0.61
N ASP A 166 6.38 -35.82 -0.26
CA ASP A 166 6.29 -35.98 -1.70
C ASP A 166 7.61 -36.49 -2.29
N LYS A 167 7.61 -37.75 -2.77
CA LYS A 167 8.80 -38.41 -3.37
C LYS A 167 9.06 -37.96 -4.81
N GLU A 168 8.07 -37.44 -5.52
CA GLU A 168 8.22 -37.05 -6.93
C GLU A 168 8.76 -35.61 -7.05
N ARG A 169 8.19 -34.68 -6.29
CA ARG A 169 8.40 -33.23 -6.40
C ARG A 169 9.14 -32.65 -5.20
N GLY A 170 8.97 -33.28 -4.05
CA GLY A 170 9.45 -32.82 -2.77
C GLY A 170 10.80 -33.42 -2.35
N LEU A 171 10.92 -33.60 -1.05
CA LEU A 171 12.11 -34.12 -0.37
C LEU A 171 11.92 -35.55 0.15
N GLY A 172 10.81 -36.25 -0.22
CA GLY A 172 10.45 -37.54 0.30
C GLY A 172 11.40 -38.70 -0.05
N ASN A 173 12.42 -38.47 -0.86
CA ASN A 173 13.52 -39.40 -1.11
C ASN A 173 14.70 -39.17 -0.16
N LEU A 174 14.72 -38.08 0.59
CA LEU A 174 15.65 -37.81 1.67
C LEU A 174 15.05 -38.38 2.96
N ASN A 175 15.88 -39.04 3.76
CA ASN A 175 15.44 -39.59 5.05
C ASN A 175 15.43 -38.44 6.10
N LEU A 176 14.47 -37.52 5.96
CA LEU A 176 14.36 -36.33 6.82
C LEU A 176 13.62 -36.65 8.12
N ASP A 177 14.17 -36.16 9.22
CA ASP A 177 13.54 -36.12 10.53
C ASP A 177 13.49 -34.64 10.98
N VAL A 178 12.35 -34.00 10.76
CA VAL A 178 12.14 -32.58 11.06
C VAL A 178 11.35 -32.45 12.35
N SER A 179 11.92 -31.81 13.37
CA SER A 179 11.22 -31.63 14.64
C SER A 179 9.99 -30.73 14.48
N GLU A 180 8.98 -30.96 15.32
CA GLU A 180 7.75 -30.15 15.34
C GLU A 180 8.05 -28.67 15.61
N GLU A 181 9.03 -28.40 16.49
CA GLU A 181 9.50 -27.05 16.78
C GLU A 181 10.09 -26.38 15.54
N SER A 182 10.87 -27.11 14.72
CA SER A 182 11.45 -26.61 13.47
C SER A 182 10.36 -26.30 12.43
N LEU A 183 9.35 -27.17 12.28
CA LEU A 183 8.21 -26.93 11.39
C LEU A 183 7.42 -25.68 11.81
N ASN A 184 7.17 -25.54 13.10
CA ASN A 184 6.51 -24.37 13.67
C ASN A 184 7.31 -23.09 13.41
N HIS A 185 8.63 -23.18 13.57
CA HIS A 185 9.53 -22.06 13.34
C HIS A 185 9.53 -21.63 11.86
N PHE A 186 9.68 -22.57 10.91
CA PHE A 186 9.59 -22.27 9.48
C PHE A 186 8.25 -21.61 9.12
N ALA A 187 7.15 -22.10 9.69
CA ALA A 187 5.83 -21.60 9.39
C ALA A 187 5.56 -20.19 9.96
N SER A 188 5.97 -19.94 11.20
CA SER A 188 5.70 -18.66 11.89
C SER A 188 6.64 -17.53 11.47
N SER A 189 7.89 -17.84 11.12
CA SER A 189 8.92 -16.83 10.83
C SER A 189 8.87 -16.27 9.40
N THR A 190 8.00 -16.81 8.52
CA THR A 190 7.93 -16.42 7.11
C THR A 190 6.77 -15.45 6.78
N ASN A 191 6.03 -15.01 7.80
CA ASN A 191 4.95 -14.01 7.64
C ASN A 191 3.94 -14.33 6.51
N GLY A 192 3.55 -15.59 6.36
CA GLY A 192 2.59 -16.02 5.34
C GLY A 192 3.20 -16.26 3.94
N ASP A 193 4.52 -16.20 3.78
CA ASP A 193 5.24 -16.49 2.53
C ASP A 193 5.68 -17.96 2.45
N VAL A 194 4.88 -18.81 1.83
CA VAL A 194 5.18 -20.25 1.67
C VAL A 194 6.43 -20.49 0.82
N ARG A 195 6.77 -19.62 -0.13
CA ARG A 195 7.97 -19.76 -0.95
C ARG A 195 9.23 -19.67 -0.09
N SER A 196 9.25 -18.69 0.84
CA SER A 196 10.36 -18.53 1.78
C SER A 196 10.48 -19.73 2.73
N ALA A 197 9.36 -20.27 3.21
CA ALA A 197 9.36 -21.44 4.07
C ALA A 197 9.90 -22.71 3.37
N LEU A 198 9.45 -22.95 2.14
CA LEU A 198 9.93 -24.10 1.33
C LEU A 198 11.42 -23.98 0.97
N ASN A 199 11.88 -22.78 0.63
CA ASN A 199 13.31 -22.55 0.33
C ASN A 199 14.19 -22.73 1.59
N ALA A 200 13.71 -22.30 2.76
CA ALA A 200 14.43 -22.50 4.02
C ALA A 200 14.50 -24.00 4.41
N LEU A 201 13.40 -24.73 4.20
CA LEU A 201 13.38 -26.19 4.41
C LEU A 201 14.34 -26.92 3.45
N GLU A 202 14.35 -26.52 2.16
CA GLU A 202 15.28 -27.10 1.16
C GLU A 202 16.73 -26.85 1.56
N LEU A 203 17.06 -25.61 1.93
CA LEU A 203 18.39 -25.24 2.41
C LEU A 203 18.80 -26.08 3.63
N ALA A 204 17.91 -26.23 4.62
CA ALA A 204 18.17 -27.03 5.81
C ALA A 204 18.43 -28.50 5.45
N ALA A 205 17.63 -29.08 4.54
CA ALA A 205 17.80 -30.46 4.11
C ALA A 205 19.09 -30.72 3.31
N GLU A 206 19.51 -29.73 2.48
CA GLU A 206 20.73 -29.86 1.64
C GLU A 206 22.02 -29.52 2.38
N SER A 207 21.98 -28.69 3.42
CA SER A 207 23.15 -28.24 4.17
C SER A 207 23.46 -29.11 5.41
N THR A 208 22.55 -30.02 5.80
CA THR A 208 22.70 -30.86 6.97
C THR A 208 23.16 -32.26 6.56
N GLU A 209 24.24 -32.72 7.15
CA GLU A 209 24.76 -34.10 6.93
C GLU A 209 23.87 -35.13 7.62
N ALA A 210 23.77 -36.31 7.02
CA ALA A 210 23.05 -37.43 7.62
C ALA A 210 23.80 -37.94 8.85
N SER A 211 23.08 -38.21 9.93
CA SER A 211 23.60 -38.79 11.16
C SER A 211 23.94 -40.28 10.99
N GLU A 212 24.54 -40.90 12.01
CA GLU A 212 24.91 -42.33 12.00
C GLU A 212 23.72 -43.27 11.76
N ASP A 213 22.52 -42.84 12.09
CA ASP A 213 21.26 -43.57 11.81
C ASP A 213 20.76 -43.45 10.35
N GLY A 214 21.49 -42.71 9.51
CA GLY A 214 21.16 -42.46 8.11
C GLY A 214 20.05 -41.46 7.93
N LYS A 215 19.66 -40.69 8.96
CA LYS A 215 18.67 -39.64 8.91
C LYS A 215 19.30 -38.25 8.89
N ILE A 216 18.62 -37.32 8.24
CA ILE A 216 18.95 -35.89 8.28
C ILE A 216 18.06 -35.24 9.34
N HIS A 217 18.61 -34.91 10.50
CA HIS A 217 17.85 -34.34 11.60
C HIS A 217 17.84 -32.80 11.50
N ILE A 218 16.68 -32.22 11.26
CA ILE A 218 16.47 -30.76 11.20
C ILE A 218 16.01 -30.30 12.59
N THR A 219 16.93 -29.79 13.38
CA THR A 219 16.66 -29.20 14.70
C THR A 219 16.24 -27.74 14.60
N ILE A 220 15.74 -27.19 15.71
CA ILE A 220 15.35 -25.78 15.78
C ILE A 220 16.53 -24.85 15.46
N GLN A 221 17.76 -25.17 15.89
CA GLN A 221 18.96 -24.37 15.62
C GLN A 221 19.22 -24.28 14.10
N ILE A 222 19.14 -25.42 13.41
CA ILE A 222 19.33 -25.47 11.95
C ILE A 222 18.22 -24.67 11.26
N ALA A 223 16.98 -24.77 11.73
CA ALA A 223 15.86 -24.02 11.18
C ALA A 223 16.05 -22.50 11.34
N GLU A 224 16.54 -22.05 12.51
CA GLU A 224 16.85 -20.63 12.76
C GLU A 224 17.96 -20.10 11.85
N GLU A 225 19.01 -20.89 11.60
CA GLU A 225 20.12 -20.53 10.72
C GLU A 225 19.67 -20.44 9.24
N CYS A 226 18.79 -21.33 8.80
CA CYS A 226 18.32 -21.40 7.42
C CYS A 226 17.23 -20.37 7.09
N ILE A 227 16.54 -19.86 8.07
CA ILE A 227 15.63 -18.73 7.87
C ILE A 227 16.46 -17.46 7.75
N GLN A 228 16.77 -17.07 6.53
CA GLN A 228 17.23 -15.71 6.30
C GLN A 228 16.17 -14.75 6.85
N ARG A 229 16.51 -13.96 7.87
CA ARG A 229 15.72 -12.79 8.24
C ARG A 229 15.62 -11.93 6.97
N LYS A 230 14.59 -12.13 6.19
CA LYS A 230 14.18 -11.09 5.26
C LYS A 230 14.00 -9.87 6.13
N ALA A 231 14.83 -8.85 5.95
CA ALA A 231 14.41 -7.49 6.24
C ALA A 231 12.97 -7.45 5.73
N LEU A 232 12.01 -7.15 6.62
CA LEU A 232 10.59 -7.14 6.34
C LEU A 232 10.44 -6.75 4.89
N SER A 233 9.93 -7.64 4.02
CA SER A 233 9.78 -7.34 2.59
C SER A 233 8.71 -6.28 2.48
N TYR A 234 9.15 -5.07 2.74
CA TYR A 234 8.37 -3.87 2.67
C TYR A 234 8.41 -3.45 1.22
N ASP A 235 7.36 -3.77 0.51
CA ASP A 235 7.16 -3.27 -0.82
C ASP A 235 6.86 -1.78 -0.69
N LYS A 236 7.85 -0.93 -1.01
CA LYS A 236 7.76 0.54 -0.87
C LYS A 236 6.60 1.13 -1.67
N ASP A 237 6.10 0.41 -2.64
CA ASP A 237 5.02 0.83 -3.54
C ASP A 237 3.73 -0.01 -3.38
N GLY A 238 3.69 -0.98 -2.44
CA GLY A 238 2.55 -1.87 -2.23
C GLY A 238 1.52 -1.35 -1.23
N ASP A 239 0.32 -1.95 -1.23
CA ASP A 239 -0.81 -1.63 -0.34
C ASP A 239 -0.40 -1.62 1.15
N GLN A 240 0.47 -2.53 1.57
CA GLN A 240 0.96 -2.58 2.95
C GLN A 240 1.71 -1.32 3.37
N HIS A 241 2.41 -0.65 2.44
CA HIS A 241 3.06 0.62 2.69
C HIS A 241 2.05 1.71 3.07
N TYR A 242 1.01 1.87 2.23
CA TYR A 242 -0.04 2.86 2.48
C TYR A 242 -0.84 2.54 3.74
N ASP A 243 -1.06 1.25 4.03
CA ASP A 243 -1.74 0.80 5.24
C ASP A 243 -0.96 1.13 6.51
N VAL A 244 0.36 0.92 6.53
CA VAL A 244 1.22 1.27 7.67
C VAL A 244 1.27 2.78 7.88
N ILE A 245 1.40 3.58 6.82
CA ILE A 245 1.35 5.04 6.88
C ILE A 245 -0.01 5.52 7.40
N SER A 246 -1.11 4.93 6.91
CA SER A 246 -2.47 5.24 7.36
C SER A 246 -2.68 4.86 8.83
N ALA A 247 -2.18 3.71 9.26
CA ALA A 247 -2.23 3.26 10.64
C ALA A 247 -1.44 4.18 11.57
N LEU A 248 -0.24 4.62 11.18
CA LEU A 248 0.56 5.60 11.91
C LEU A 248 -0.23 6.90 12.13
N GLN A 249 -0.79 7.47 11.07
CA GLN A 249 -1.57 8.70 11.15
C GLN A 249 -2.80 8.53 12.07
N LYS A 250 -3.54 7.44 11.91
CA LYS A 250 -4.73 7.14 12.73
C LYS A 250 -4.37 6.94 14.20
N SER A 251 -3.23 6.32 14.49
CA SER A 251 -2.73 6.13 15.85
C SER A 251 -2.36 7.45 16.53
N ILE A 252 -1.65 8.34 15.82
CA ILE A 252 -1.33 9.68 16.34
C ILE A 252 -2.62 10.49 16.53
N ARG A 253 -3.54 10.48 15.56
CA ARG A 253 -4.84 11.13 15.63
C ARG A 253 -5.68 10.61 16.81
N GLY A 254 -5.65 9.30 17.05
CA GLY A 254 -6.32 8.63 18.15
C GLY A 254 -5.59 8.71 19.50
N SER A 255 -4.42 9.40 19.57
CA SER A 255 -3.59 9.51 20.77
C SER A 255 -3.06 8.19 21.34
N ASP A 256 -2.94 7.15 20.50
CA ASP A 256 -2.29 5.90 20.86
C ASP A 256 -0.79 5.96 20.52
N VAL A 257 0.01 6.32 21.52
CA VAL A 257 1.47 6.46 21.41
C VAL A 257 2.13 5.12 21.06
N ASN A 258 1.67 4.03 21.67
CA ASN A 258 2.29 2.72 21.49
C ASN A 258 2.09 2.19 20.07
N ALA A 259 0.88 2.29 19.55
CA ALA A 259 0.59 1.96 18.16
C ALA A 259 1.36 2.86 17.19
N ALA A 260 1.43 4.17 17.44
CA ALA A 260 2.17 5.11 16.60
C ALA A 260 3.67 4.76 16.53
N LEU A 261 4.31 4.47 17.66
CA LEU A 261 5.71 4.03 17.71
C LEU A 261 5.92 2.70 17.00
N HIS A 262 5.00 1.75 17.15
CA HIS A 262 5.05 0.46 16.46
C HIS A 262 5.03 0.62 14.94
N TYR A 263 4.08 1.39 14.40
CA TYR A 263 3.98 1.61 12.95
C TYR A 263 5.15 2.44 12.40
N ALA A 264 5.67 3.40 13.18
CA ALA A 264 6.87 4.12 12.81
C ALA A 264 8.11 3.20 12.77
N ALA A 265 8.26 2.31 13.74
CA ALA A 265 9.34 1.32 13.76
C ALA A 265 9.29 0.40 12.53
N ARG A 266 8.10 -0.02 12.09
CA ARG A 266 7.95 -0.79 10.84
C ARG A 266 8.45 -0.04 9.61
N LEU A 267 8.18 1.27 9.52
CA LEU A 267 8.68 2.11 8.42
C LEU A 267 10.21 2.28 8.48
N MET A 268 10.77 2.43 9.68
CA MET A 268 12.22 2.54 9.90
C MET A 268 12.95 1.24 9.53
N GLU A 269 12.46 0.09 9.97
CA GLU A 269 13.01 -1.24 9.63
C GLU A 269 12.94 -1.53 8.13
N ALA A 270 11.92 -1.00 7.45
CA ALA A 270 11.80 -1.05 6.00
C ALA A 270 12.72 -0.07 5.27
N GLY A 271 13.46 0.78 5.99
CA GLY A 271 14.32 1.83 5.41
C GLY A 271 13.56 2.97 4.75
N ASP A 272 12.25 3.12 5.03
CA ASP A 272 11.41 4.16 4.43
C ASP A 272 11.25 5.40 5.32
N LEU A 273 12.39 6.02 5.61
CA LEU A 273 12.40 7.28 6.35
C LEU A 273 11.69 8.42 5.62
N THR A 274 11.78 8.46 4.29
CA THR A 274 11.20 9.54 3.49
C THR A 274 9.69 9.63 3.66
N SER A 275 8.98 8.50 3.56
CA SER A 275 7.54 8.47 3.73
C SER A 275 7.13 8.74 5.18
N LEU A 276 7.88 8.21 6.15
CA LEU A 276 7.67 8.48 7.56
C LEU A 276 7.78 9.98 7.87
N MET A 277 8.89 10.61 7.47
CA MET A 277 9.16 12.02 7.71
C MET A 277 8.11 12.92 7.05
N ARG A 278 7.81 12.66 5.77
CA ARG A 278 6.75 13.38 5.05
C ARG A 278 5.40 13.27 5.75
N ARG A 279 5.03 12.07 6.21
CA ARG A 279 3.76 11.84 6.89
C ARG A 279 3.69 12.55 8.24
N LEU A 280 4.78 12.56 9.01
CA LEU A 280 4.84 13.30 10.27
C LEU A 280 4.63 14.80 10.09
N LEU A 281 5.19 15.39 9.03
CA LEU A 281 4.95 16.80 8.71
C LEU A 281 3.47 17.06 8.36
N VAL A 282 2.84 16.18 7.59
CA VAL A 282 1.40 16.30 7.30
C VAL A 282 0.59 16.24 8.59
N ILE A 283 0.81 15.21 9.43
CA ILE A 283 0.09 15.04 10.71
C ILE A 283 0.27 16.25 11.61
N ALA A 284 1.49 16.78 11.70
CA ALA A 284 1.81 17.92 12.56
C ALA A 284 0.96 19.17 12.25
N TYR A 285 0.59 19.38 10.98
CA TYR A 285 -0.23 20.53 10.58
C TYR A 285 -1.69 20.18 10.31
N GLU A 286 -2.01 18.95 9.89
CA GLU A 286 -3.37 18.50 9.61
C GLU A 286 -4.14 18.15 10.87
N ASP A 287 -3.53 17.35 11.77
CA ASP A 287 -4.21 16.77 12.93
C ASP A 287 -3.92 17.52 14.25
N ILE A 288 -2.77 18.19 14.33
CA ILE A 288 -2.35 18.92 15.52
C ILE A 288 -2.49 20.43 15.30
N GLY A 289 -1.81 21.01 14.34
CA GLY A 289 -1.95 22.38 13.87
C GLY A 289 -2.12 23.41 15.00
N LEU A 290 -3.30 24.01 15.05
CA LEU A 290 -3.65 25.02 16.05
C LEU A 290 -3.85 24.46 17.48
N GLY A 291 -3.97 23.15 17.62
CA GLY A 291 -4.02 22.50 18.93
C GLY A 291 -2.70 22.60 19.72
N ASN A 292 -1.55 22.46 19.01
CA ASN A 292 -0.21 22.65 19.57
C ASN A 292 0.77 23.14 18.48
N PRO A 293 0.78 24.44 18.16
CA PRO A 293 1.66 24.98 17.10
C PRO A 293 3.14 24.78 17.38
N GLN A 294 3.55 24.76 18.64
CA GLN A 294 4.95 24.52 19.01
C GLN A 294 5.33 23.06 18.78
N GLY A 295 4.44 22.11 19.05
CA GLY A 295 4.64 20.70 18.74
C GLY A 295 4.80 20.49 17.23
N ALA A 296 3.98 21.16 16.41
CA ALA A 296 4.13 21.14 14.96
C ALA A 296 5.50 21.68 14.50
N ALA A 297 5.95 22.80 15.07
CA ALA A 297 7.28 23.36 14.75
C ALA A 297 8.43 22.42 15.19
N ARG A 298 8.32 21.78 16.36
CA ARG A 298 9.31 20.79 16.83
C ARG A 298 9.35 19.55 15.96
N ALA A 299 8.22 19.11 15.40
CA ALA A 299 8.20 18.00 14.44
C ALA A 299 9.00 18.32 13.18
N VAL A 300 8.96 19.57 12.68
CA VAL A 300 9.82 20.02 11.58
C VAL A 300 11.29 19.92 11.95
N SER A 301 11.67 20.41 13.14
CA SER A 301 13.06 20.32 13.62
C SER A 301 13.52 18.87 13.81
N ALA A 302 12.65 17.99 14.28
CA ALA A 302 12.94 16.57 14.44
C ALA A 302 13.16 15.86 13.09
N VAL A 303 12.35 16.18 12.08
CA VAL A 303 12.53 15.68 10.70
C VAL A 303 13.85 16.15 10.12
N GLN A 304 14.19 17.42 10.25
CA GLN A 304 15.48 17.98 9.78
C GLN A 304 16.68 17.35 10.49
N ALA A 305 16.57 17.05 11.78
CA ALA A 305 17.61 16.33 12.52
C ALA A 305 17.73 14.88 12.01
N ALA A 306 16.61 14.20 11.79
CA ALA A 306 16.60 12.84 11.29
C ALA A 306 17.20 12.71 9.88
N GLU A 307 16.94 13.68 8.98
CA GLU A 307 17.55 13.74 7.64
C GLU A 307 19.07 13.85 7.70
N ARG A 308 19.60 14.61 8.66
CA ARG A 308 21.06 14.80 8.82
C ARG A 308 21.74 13.60 9.47
N LEU A 309 21.08 12.93 10.40
CA LEU A 309 21.65 11.84 11.16
C LEU A 309 21.61 10.51 10.36
N GLY A 310 20.52 10.24 9.65
CA GLY A 310 20.29 8.92 9.07
C GLY A 310 20.03 7.82 10.11
N LEU A 311 19.74 6.61 9.65
CA LEU A 311 19.63 5.43 10.55
C LEU A 311 21.02 4.93 10.96
N PRO A 312 21.19 4.45 12.19
CA PRO A 312 20.13 4.17 13.18
C PRO A 312 19.72 5.35 14.07
N GLU A 313 20.44 6.47 14.09
CA GLU A 313 20.24 7.56 15.06
C GLU A 313 18.98 8.39 14.77
N ALA A 314 18.52 8.46 13.52
CA ALA A 314 17.29 9.17 13.12
C ALA A 314 16.05 8.76 13.92
N ARG A 315 16.03 7.51 14.45
CA ARG A 315 14.93 7.00 15.29
C ARG A 315 14.67 7.87 16.53
N ILE A 316 15.73 8.50 17.09
CA ILE A 316 15.63 9.24 18.34
C ILE A 316 14.81 10.54 18.18
N PRO A 317 15.16 11.49 17.28
CA PRO A 317 14.36 12.69 17.06
C PRO A 317 12.96 12.36 16.54
N LEU A 318 12.80 11.32 15.70
CA LEU A 318 11.49 10.92 15.18
C LEU A 318 10.58 10.37 16.30
N ALA A 319 11.11 9.55 17.22
CA ALA A 319 10.35 9.08 18.38
C ALA A 319 9.87 10.22 19.27
N ASN A 320 10.72 11.23 19.54
CA ASN A 320 10.33 12.42 20.29
C ASN A 320 9.15 13.15 19.63
N ALA A 321 9.22 13.37 18.31
CA ALA A 321 8.14 14.01 17.57
C ALA A 321 6.83 13.18 17.61
N ILE A 322 6.92 11.87 17.40
CA ILE A 322 5.76 10.96 17.42
C ILE A 322 5.06 11.00 18.78
N ILE A 323 5.80 10.90 19.88
CA ILE A 323 5.27 10.93 21.24
C ILE A 323 4.56 12.27 21.49
N GLU A 324 5.22 13.38 21.18
CA GLU A 324 4.65 14.70 21.37
C GLU A 324 3.39 14.93 20.53
N LEU A 325 3.40 14.59 19.26
CA LEU A 325 2.24 14.73 18.37
C LEU A 325 1.07 13.84 18.82
N ALA A 326 1.35 12.59 19.21
CA ALA A 326 0.32 11.68 19.70
C ALA A 326 -0.37 12.20 20.96
N LEU A 327 0.37 12.84 21.88
CA LEU A 327 -0.16 13.36 23.14
C LEU A 327 -0.61 14.82 23.08
N SER A 328 -0.39 15.50 21.97
CA SER A 328 -0.85 16.88 21.77
C SER A 328 -2.38 16.96 21.63
N PRO A 329 -3.00 18.08 22.03
CA PRO A 329 -4.37 18.39 21.63
C PRO A 329 -4.53 18.36 20.13
N LYS A 330 -5.64 17.80 19.63
CA LYS A 330 -5.92 17.64 18.20
C LYS A 330 -6.76 18.81 17.70
N SER A 331 -6.36 19.37 16.54
CA SER A 331 -7.16 20.38 15.84
C SER A 331 -7.04 20.19 14.34
N ASN A 332 -8.17 20.03 13.69
CA ASN A 332 -8.29 20.00 12.22
C ASN A 332 -8.89 21.30 11.65
N THR A 333 -8.95 22.34 12.46
CA THR A 333 -9.57 23.62 12.07
C THR A 333 -8.93 24.21 10.83
N ALA A 334 -7.59 24.17 10.72
CA ALA A 334 -6.88 24.76 9.59
C ALA A 334 -7.23 24.07 8.27
N ILE A 335 -7.19 22.75 8.21
CA ILE A 335 -7.53 21.99 7.00
C ILE A 335 -9.00 22.14 6.61
N ARG A 336 -9.92 22.05 7.58
CA ARG A 336 -11.35 22.25 7.33
C ARG A 336 -11.63 23.65 6.78
N SER A 337 -10.95 24.68 7.30
CA SER A 337 -11.11 26.06 6.87
C SER A 337 -10.65 26.27 5.42
N ILE A 338 -9.47 25.79 5.08
CA ILE A 338 -8.94 25.96 3.71
C ILE A 338 -9.72 25.09 2.69
N ASP A 339 -10.13 23.88 3.07
CA ASP A 339 -10.90 23.00 2.17
C ASP A 339 -12.29 23.58 1.88
N SER A 340 -12.92 24.22 2.85
CA SER A 340 -14.18 24.94 2.67
C SER A 340 -14.01 26.08 1.67
N ALA A 341 -12.97 26.89 1.79
CA ALA A 341 -12.67 27.95 0.84
C ALA A 341 -12.34 27.43 -0.57
N LEU A 342 -11.54 26.36 -0.66
CA LEU A 342 -11.23 25.69 -1.93
C LEU A 342 -12.47 25.12 -2.62
N SER A 343 -13.43 24.59 -1.84
CA SER A 343 -14.69 24.09 -2.37
C SER A 343 -15.49 25.21 -3.08
N ASP A 344 -15.56 26.39 -2.49
CA ASP A 344 -16.24 27.54 -3.09
C ASP A 344 -15.55 28.04 -4.36
N VAL A 345 -14.23 28.09 -4.37
CA VAL A 345 -13.44 28.46 -5.56
C VAL A 345 -13.68 27.44 -6.69
N ARG A 346 -13.63 26.14 -6.40
CA ARG A 346 -13.85 25.06 -7.38
C ARG A 346 -15.26 25.07 -7.96
N LYS A 347 -16.26 25.53 -7.20
CA LYS A 347 -17.64 25.71 -7.66
C LYS A 347 -17.84 27.00 -8.48
N GLY A 348 -16.77 27.76 -8.71
CA GLY A 348 -16.83 29.03 -9.44
C GLY A 348 -17.56 30.13 -8.69
N ARG A 349 -17.73 30.01 -7.36
CA ARG A 349 -18.36 31.04 -6.55
C ARG A 349 -17.42 32.24 -6.39
N ALA A 350 -17.90 33.38 -6.87
CA ALA A 350 -17.29 34.70 -6.67
C ALA A 350 -15.81 34.84 -7.07
N ILE A 351 -15.55 34.83 -8.36
CA ILE A 351 -14.21 35.04 -8.93
C ILE A 351 -13.77 36.51 -8.83
N SER A 352 -14.70 37.47 -8.69
CA SER A 352 -14.39 38.89 -8.66
C SER A 352 -13.87 39.38 -7.31
N ILE A 353 -12.74 40.07 -7.33
CA ILE A 353 -12.18 40.74 -6.16
C ILE A 353 -12.86 42.10 -5.98
N PRO A 354 -13.26 42.52 -4.75
CA PRO A 354 -13.76 43.88 -4.50
C PRO A 354 -12.82 44.97 -5.02
N ASP A 355 -13.34 46.01 -5.68
CA ASP A 355 -12.52 47.00 -6.38
C ASP A 355 -11.53 47.74 -5.48
N HIS A 356 -11.90 48.02 -4.24
CA HIS A 356 -11.05 48.67 -3.25
C HIS A 356 -9.85 47.79 -2.82
N LEU A 357 -9.89 46.48 -3.02
CA LEU A 357 -8.80 45.54 -2.72
C LEU A 357 -7.90 45.26 -3.92
N LYS A 358 -8.28 45.70 -5.13
CA LYS A 358 -7.48 45.47 -6.32
C LYS A 358 -6.20 46.31 -6.29
N ASP A 359 -5.13 45.79 -6.88
CA ASP A 359 -3.86 46.47 -6.98
C ASP A 359 -4.02 47.82 -7.66
N ALA A 360 -3.46 48.88 -7.05
CA ALA A 360 -3.52 50.27 -7.50
C ALA A 360 -2.13 50.93 -7.68
N HIS A 361 -1.05 50.13 -7.69
CA HIS A 361 0.34 50.64 -7.76
C HIS A 361 0.77 51.08 -9.17
N TYR A 362 -0.11 51.10 -10.17
CA TYR A 362 0.22 51.53 -11.52
C TYR A 362 -0.55 52.77 -11.96
N SER A 363 0.03 53.57 -12.87
CA SER A 363 -0.58 54.77 -13.42
C SER A 363 -1.91 54.46 -14.10
N GLY A 364 -3.00 55.15 -13.70
CA GLY A 364 -4.36 54.95 -14.23
C GLY A 364 -5.23 53.96 -13.47
N ALA A 365 -4.72 53.24 -12.47
CA ALA A 365 -5.51 52.28 -11.68
C ALA A 365 -6.73 52.92 -11.03
N GLN A 366 -6.59 54.14 -10.50
CA GLN A 366 -7.72 54.89 -9.90
C GLN A 366 -8.80 55.28 -10.91
N LYS A 367 -8.45 55.54 -12.19
CA LYS A 367 -9.46 55.78 -13.25
C LYS A 367 -10.30 54.57 -13.55
N LEU A 368 -9.80 53.41 -13.22
CA LEU A 368 -10.51 52.08 -13.28
C LEU A 368 -11.21 51.72 -12.00
N GLY A 369 -11.29 52.62 -11.01
CA GLY A 369 -11.90 52.36 -9.71
C GLY A 369 -11.13 51.45 -8.79
N ARG A 370 -9.87 51.05 -9.13
CA ARG A 370 -9.08 50.11 -8.37
C ARG A 370 -8.42 50.80 -7.16
N GLY A 371 -8.49 50.15 -6.01
CA GLY A 371 -7.96 50.68 -4.74
C GLY A 371 -8.73 51.85 -4.15
N VAL A 372 -9.78 52.33 -4.82
CA VAL A 372 -10.57 53.46 -4.33
C VAL A 372 -11.44 53.04 -3.16
N GLY A 373 -11.28 53.78 -2.03
CA GLY A 373 -12.06 53.51 -0.81
C GLY A 373 -11.46 52.45 0.12
N TYR A 374 -10.25 51.93 -0.18
CA TYR A 374 -9.54 51.05 0.74
C TYR A 374 -9.15 51.82 2.01
N LYS A 375 -9.49 51.24 3.15
CA LYS A 375 -9.13 51.76 4.48
C LYS A 375 -7.91 50.98 4.97
N TYR A 376 -6.79 51.70 5.17
CA TYR A 376 -5.56 51.06 5.64
C TYR A 376 -5.62 50.78 7.16
N PRO A 377 -5.63 49.55 7.63
CA PRO A 377 -5.86 49.25 9.05
C PRO A 377 -4.89 49.89 10.02
N HIS A 378 -3.62 50.10 9.60
CA HIS A 378 -2.62 50.72 10.48
C HIS A 378 -2.90 52.19 10.81
N ASP A 379 -3.77 52.88 10.06
CA ASP A 379 -4.20 54.26 10.35
C ASP A 379 -5.30 54.31 11.39
N TYR A 380 -5.77 53.16 11.89
CA TYR A 380 -6.90 53.10 12.82
C TYR A 380 -6.49 52.51 14.18
N PRO A 381 -7.16 52.91 15.29
CA PRO A 381 -6.85 52.40 16.62
C PRO A 381 -6.92 50.87 16.71
N GLY A 382 -5.85 50.28 17.27
CA GLY A 382 -5.71 48.83 17.36
C GLY A 382 -5.49 48.12 16.04
N HIS A 383 -5.07 48.88 14.99
CA HIS A 383 -4.80 48.36 13.66
C HIS A 383 -5.95 47.55 13.05
N PHE A 384 -7.17 47.98 13.32
CA PHE A 384 -8.39 47.33 12.85
C PHE A 384 -9.40 48.35 12.35
N VAL A 385 -9.99 48.07 11.19
CA VAL A 385 -11.08 48.81 10.59
C VAL A 385 -12.06 47.85 9.89
N LYS A 386 -13.36 48.08 10.13
CA LYS A 386 -14.38 47.26 9.48
C LYS A 386 -14.51 47.66 8.02
N GLN A 387 -14.25 46.72 7.12
CA GLN A 387 -14.49 46.83 5.70
C GLN A 387 -14.72 45.43 5.12
N GLN A 388 -15.26 45.35 3.92
CA GLN A 388 -15.52 44.06 3.28
C GLN A 388 -14.24 43.57 2.56
N TYR A 389 -13.82 42.35 2.86
CA TYR A 389 -12.69 41.71 2.20
C TYR A 389 -13.11 40.59 1.24
N LEU A 390 -14.17 39.84 1.54
CA LEU A 390 -14.67 38.82 0.65
C LEU A 390 -15.48 39.41 -0.50
N PRO A 391 -15.53 38.74 -1.67
CA PRO A 391 -16.42 39.07 -2.77
C PRO A 391 -17.88 39.20 -2.32
N ASN A 392 -18.69 40.00 -3.04
CA ASN A 392 -20.06 40.24 -2.68
C ASN A 392 -20.90 38.98 -2.49
N ALA A 393 -20.70 37.98 -3.37
CA ALA A 393 -21.41 36.70 -3.28
C ALA A 393 -21.02 35.85 -2.07
N LEU A 394 -19.88 36.14 -1.43
CA LEU A 394 -19.34 35.42 -0.29
C LEU A 394 -19.23 36.28 0.99
N LYS A 395 -19.81 37.48 0.98
CA LYS A 395 -19.64 38.46 2.08
C LYS A 395 -20.02 37.95 3.48
N ASN A 396 -20.90 36.95 3.54
CA ASN A 396 -21.38 36.35 4.77
C ASN A 396 -20.77 34.96 5.03
N GLU A 397 -19.88 34.47 4.16
CA GLU A 397 -19.26 33.16 4.37
C GLU A 397 -18.26 33.20 5.53
N GLU A 398 -18.19 32.08 6.23
CA GLU A 398 -17.32 31.88 7.38
C GLU A 398 -16.57 30.56 7.24
N TYR A 399 -15.29 30.66 6.91
CA TYR A 399 -14.42 29.49 6.73
C TYR A 399 -13.76 29.06 8.03
N PHE A 400 -13.38 30.03 8.89
CA PHE A 400 -12.77 29.73 10.19
C PHE A 400 -13.85 29.38 11.21
N LYS A 401 -14.02 28.07 11.46
CA LYS A 401 -14.96 27.52 12.44
C LYS A 401 -14.17 26.61 13.38
N ALA A 402 -13.62 27.19 14.43
CA ALA A 402 -12.83 26.44 15.40
C ALA A 402 -13.71 25.77 16.45
N GLU A 403 -13.35 24.56 16.83
CA GLU A 403 -13.81 23.85 18.02
C GLU A 403 -12.60 23.68 18.94
N PRO A 404 -12.30 24.69 19.79
CA PRO A 404 -11.01 24.76 20.49
C PRO A 404 -10.77 23.56 21.41
N THR A 405 -9.64 22.89 21.21
CA THR A 405 -9.16 21.79 22.05
C THR A 405 -7.97 22.20 22.92
N SER A 406 -7.45 23.42 22.72
CA SER A 406 -6.31 23.96 23.44
C SER A 406 -6.55 25.43 23.82
N SER A 407 -5.80 25.92 24.82
CA SER A 407 -5.83 27.34 25.23
C SER A 407 -5.37 28.27 24.10
N TYR A 408 -4.47 27.82 23.23
CA TYR A 408 -4.01 28.61 22.08
C TYR A 408 -5.13 28.80 21.05
N GLU A 409 -5.81 27.74 20.68
CA GLU A 409 -6.91 27.80 19.70
C GLU A 409 -8.11 28.57 20.25
N ASP A 410 -8.40 28.42 21.56
CA ASP A 410 -9.42 29.20 22.25
C ASP A 410 -9.11 30.71 22.22
N ALA A 411 -7.85 31.10 22.46
CA ALA A 411 -7.41 32.48 22.36
C ALA A 411 -7.60 33.05 20.93
N LEU A 412 -7.28 32.28 19.91
CA LEU A 412 -7.52 32.66 18.49
C LEU A 412 -9.02 32.84 18.22
N MET A 413 -9.88 31.94 18.71
CA MET A 413 -11.32 32.03 18.53
C MET A 413 -11.90 33.27 19.23
N LYS A 414 -11.49 33.55 20.44
CA LYS A 414 -11.87 34.77 21.16
C LYS A 414 -11.44 36.05 20.43
N GLN A 415 -10.22 36.07 19.88
CA GLN A 415 -9.74 37.18 19.07
C GLN A 415 -10.54 37.36 17.77
N TYR A 416 -10.88 36.26 17.11
CA TYR A 416 -11.71 36.26 15.92
C TYR A 416 -13.10 36.84 16.22
N GLN A 417 -13.76 36.38 17.28
CA GLN A 417 -15.08 36.89 17.72
C GLN A 417 -15.04 38.37 18.01
N LYS A 418 -13.97 38.85 18.70
CA LYS A 418 -13.78 40.29 18.97
C LYS A 418 -13.72 41.13 17.71
N TYR A 419 -13.07 40.62 16.64
CA TYR A 419 -13.01 41.33 15.35
C TYR A 419 -14.35 41.31 14.61
N ARG A 420 -15.16 40.28 14.79
CA ARG A 420 -16.49 40.22 14.16
C ARG A 420 -17.55 41.07 14.82
N GLN A 421 -17.42 41.30 16.12
CA GLN A 421 -18.36 42.14 16.89
C GLN A 421 -18.11 43.64 16.71
N LYS A 422 -16.90 44.03 16.35
CA LYS A 422 -16.55 45.41 16.00
C LYS A 422 -16.93 45.73 14.56
#